data_13b60a48597a2660e68a01c9d51ba296
#
_entry.id   13b60a48597a2660e68a01c9d51ba296
#
_cell.length_a   1.000
_cell.length_b   1.000
_cell.length_c   1.000
_cell.angle_alpha   90.00
_cell.angle_beta   90.00
_cell.angle_gamma   90.00
#
_symmetry.space_group_name_H-M   'P 1'
#
loop_
_entity.id
_entity.type
_entity.pdbx_description
1 polymer ?
#
loop_
_entity_poly.entity_id
_entity_poly.type
_entity_poly.pdbx_seq_one_letter_code
_entity_poly.pdbx_strand_id
1 'polypeptide(L)'
;MARAYLRLVAAISSLVLAVVLGEVVFRLIDGYSLGHLRLSRPVPPLAAAPADADQLARRYALDVAVGPKVSASWYEQDPPSIASNATPSWVRDRLELEGTESRLFEFNLAFLKDRLCRDLSTSMFGTLDDFLYFDPVEPSIYPSYRHLRRLSAPGWFTTNSFGWRGPDLALNKPANTIRIAFVGASTTVGAYAFPFSYPEFINHWLNQWSRANGWPYRFEVINAARTGIDSHSIAAIVRNELVPMEPDLVVYYEGSNQFWPPGSIGYRLGRLYSRPSSAAASRTPRQSASALGLRVQRLIDSWRGGDGSEPVKPVQWIRMPGVNEEDPDPADENLPVELPAIVKDLESVRAALEPVRSELVVTSFVWMVKDGLRLELPRQLRLFDYLNRDYWPATYKTMRRLADLQNRVFRNFARRHHLPFIDLAARFPADSNLFDDAIHVRYSSSRLQAWIVFQDLARLVTERVAAGSLPHPMIHPRSQHPAFDQPSPRHVTRASILASCAR
;
A
#
# COMPACT_ATOMS: atom_id res chain seq x y z
N MET A 1 -71.37 6.92 -11.21
CA MET A 1 -70.16 6.22 -11.71
C MET A 1 -69.08 7.18 -12.15
N ALA A 2 -69.28 8.20 -12.96
CA ALA A 2 -68.23 9.11 -13.47
C ALA A 2 -67.40 9.84 -12.37
N ARG A 3 -68.09 10.35 -11.31
CA ARG A 3 -67.37 11.04 -10.19
C ARG A 3 -66.50 10.11 -9.36
N ALA A 4 -66.85 8.83 -9.19
CA ALA A 4 -66.04 7.84 -8.48
C ALA A 4 -64.81 7.44 -9.31
N TYR A 5 -64.96 7.30 -10.63
CA TYR A 5 -63.86 7.05 -11.56
C TYR A 5 -62.87 8.19 -11.59
N LEU A 6 -63.33 9.44 -11.66
CA LEU A 6 -62.47 10.64 -11.62
C LEU A 6 -61.68 10.73 -10.30
N ARG A 7 -62.29 10.42 -9.16
CA ARG A 7 -61.61 10.39 -7.86
C ARG A 7 -60.55 9.27 -7.79
N LEU A 8 -60.82 8.11 -8.34
CA LEU A 8 -59.87 7.03 -8.41
C LEU A 8 -58.69 7.36 -9.30
N VAL A 9 -58.91 7.94 -10.48
CA VAL A 9 -57.86 8.38 -11.39
C VAL A 9 -56.99 9.44 -10.73
N ALA A 10 -57.62 10.44 -10.08
CA ALA A 10 -56.87 11.47 -9.36
C ALA A 10 -56.01 10.89 -8.22
N ALA A 11 -56.54 9.97 -7.45
CA ALA A 11 -55.78 9.30 -6.37
C ALA A 11 -54.62 8.51 -6.90
N ILE A 12 -54.78 7.73 -7.98
CA ILE A 12 -53.72 6.97 -8.61
C ILE A 12 -52.65 7.95 -9.18
N SER A 13 -53.05 9.00 -9.87
CA SER A 13 -52.10 9.97 -10.42
C SER A 13 -51.30 10.67 -9.33
N SER A 14 -51.94 11.04 -8.22
CA SER A 14 -51.28 11.64 -7.06
C SER A 14 -50.27 10.68 -6.43
N LEU A 15 -50.62 9.39 -6.30
CA LEU A 15 -49.72 8.37 -5.78
C LEU A 15 -48.51 8.17 -6.69
N VAL A 16 -48.72 8.06 -8.00
CA VAL A 16 -47.63 7.94 -8.98
C VAL A 16 -46.69 9.14 -8.92
N LEU A 17 -47.28 10.35 -8.86
CA LEU A 17 -46.48 11.58 -8.74
C LEU A 17 -45.66 11.62 -7.44
N ALA A 18 -46.25 11.20 -6.32
CA ALA A 18 -45.52 11.12 -5.03
C ALA A 18 -44.37 10.12 -5.07
N VAL A 19 -44.55 8.94 -5.71
CA VAL A 19 -43.51 7.95 -5.88
C VAL A 19 -42.37 8.47 -6.78
N VAL A 20 -42.70 9.13 -7.88
CA VAL A 20 -41.70 9.71 -8.80
C VAL A 20 -40.90 10.83 -8.11
N LEU A 21 -41.60 11.74 -7.40
CA LEU A 21 -40.94 12.80 -6.65
C LEU A 21 -40.03 12.22 -5.54
N GLY A 22 -40.54 11.23 -4.81
CA GLY A 22 -39.75 10.53 -3.80
C GLY A 22 -38.49 9.88 -4.37
N GLU A 23 -38.58 9.22 -5.53
CA GLU A 23 -37.44 8.63 -6.23
C GLU A 23 -36.39 9.70 -6.62
N VAL A 24 -36.85 10.83 -7.22
CA VAL A 24 -35.95 11.93 -7.60
C VAL A 24 -35.24 12.49 -6.37
N VAL A 25 -36.00 12.77 -5.31
CA VAL A 25 -35.43 13.32 -4.07
C VAL A 25 -34.40 12.39 -3.47
N PHE A 26 -34.70 11.09 -3.37
CA PHE A 26 -33.76 10.13 -2.79
C PHE A 26 -32.58 9.86 -3.69
N ARG A 27 -32.73 9.90 -5.02
CA ARG A 27 -31.57 9.85 -5.92
C ARG A 27 -30.64 11.05 -5.71
N LEU A 28 -31.19 12.25 -5.54
CA LEU A 28 -30.37 13.44 -5.25
C LEU A 28 -29.67 13.35 -3.90
N ILE A 29 -30.37 12.92 -2.85
CA ILE A 29 -29.81 12.79 -1.50
C ILE A 29 -28.72 11.73 -1.46
N ASP A 30 -28.92 10.58 -2.13
CA ASP A 30 -27.99 9.44 -2.11
C ASP A 30 -26.93 9.54 -3.22
N GLY A 31 -26.92 10.62 -4.01
CA GLY A 31 -25.93 10.87 -5.07
C GLY A 31 -26.04 9.95 -6.29
N TYR A 32 -27.25 9.45 -6.58
CA TYR A 32 -27.51 8.65 -7.78
C TYR A 32 -27.86 9.52 -9.01
N SER A 33 -27.46 9.05 -10.19
CA SER A 33 -27.78 9.69 -11.45
C SER A 33 -29.29 9.68 -11.71
N LEU A 34 -29.84 10.82 -12.16
CA LEU A 34 -31.23 10.94 -12.61
C LEU A 34 -31.43 10.42 -14.03
N GLY A 35 -30.38 10.39 -14.84
CA GLY A 35 -30.45 10.03 -16.27
C GLY A 35 -30.43 8.52 -16.55
N HIS A 36 -30.30 7.66 -15.56
CA HIS A 36 -30.22 6.22 -15.73
C HIS A 36 -31.37 5.52 -15.01
N LEU A 37 -32.02 4.57 -15.70
CA LEU A 37 -33.07 3.72 -15.11
C LEU A 37 -32.57 2.89 -13.93
N ARG A 38 -31.32 2.42 -14.01
CA ARG A 38 -30.65 1.72 -12.90
C ARG A 38 -29.98 2.72 -11.98
N LEU A 39 -29.93 2.39 -10.69
CA LEU A 39 -29.17 3.21 -9.74
C LEU A 39 -27.69 3.11 -10.12
N SER A 40 -27.19 4.15 -10.72
CA SER A 40 -25.77 4.37 -10.94
C SER A 40 -25.39 5.65 -10.23
N ARG A 41 -24.38 5.57 -9.37
CA ARG A 41 -23.71 6.80 -8.97
C ARG A 41 -22.93 7.27 -10.19
N PRO A 42 -22.99 8.58 -10.53
CA PRO A 42 -22.04 9.10 -11.48
C PRO A 42 -20.67 8.76 -10.92
N VAL A 43 -19.99 7.81 -11.53
CA VAL A 43 -18.54 7.66 -11.32
C VAL A 43 -18.00 8.98 -11.84
N PRO A 44 -17.44 9.84 -10.98
CA PRO A 44 -16.72 10.99 -11.50
C PRO A 44 -15.75 10.38 -12.54
N PRO A 45 -15.65 10.95 -13.74
CA PRO A 45 -14.64 10.49 -14.68
C PRO A 45 -13.37 10.41 -13.85
N LEU A 46 -12.66 9.26 -13.92
CA LEU A 46 -11.35 9.13 -13.28
C LEU A 46 -10.68 10.46 -13.54
N ALA A 47 -10.58 11.28 -12.48
CA ALA A 47 -10.02 12.59 -12.64
C ALA A 47 -8.66 12.29 -13.25
N ALA A 48 -8.49 12.60 -14.51
CA ALA A 48 -7.20 12.49 -15.16
C ALA A 48 -6.23 13.08 -14.15
N ALA A 49 -5.18 12.33 -13.83
CA ALA A 49 -4.20 12.78 -12.84
C ALA A 49 -4.06 14.28 -13.11
N PRO A 50 -4.28 15.16 -12.13
CA PRO A 50 -4.28 16.58 -12.43
C PRO A 50 -3.04 16.80 -13.26
N ALA A 51 -3.18 17.45 -14.43
CA ALA A 51 -2.07 17.65 -15.37
C ALA A 51 -0.84 18.27 -14.66
N ASP A 52 -1.03 18.70 -13.43
CA ASP A 52 -0.11 19.38 -12.54
C ASP A 52 0.51 18.52 -11.44
N ALA A 53 0.18 17.20 -11.28
CA ALA A 53 0.75 16.41 -10.17
C ALA A 53 2.27 16.30 -10.28
N ASP A 54 2.79 16.18 -11.49
CA ASP A 54 4.24 16.18 -11.73
C ASP A 54 4.84 17.55 -11.47
N GLN A 55 4.21 18.60 -11.93
CA GLN A 55 4.64 19.98 -11.68
C GLN A 55 4.56 20.32 -10.19
N LEU A 56 3.51 19.84 -9.52
CA LEU A 56 3.34 20.02 -8.07
C LEU A 56 4.48 19.31 -7.30
N ALA A 57 4.77 18.07 -7.60
CA ALA A 57 5.85 17.32 -6.99
C ALA A 57 7.22 17.99 -7.23
N ARG A 58 7.47 18.48 -8.45
CA ARG A 58 8.67 19.27 -8.78
C ARG A 58 8.78 20.53 -7.95
N ARG A 59 7.69 21.29 -7.80
CA ARG A 59 7.67 22.49 -6.97
C ARG A 59 8.05 22.17 -5.53
N TYR A 60 7.46 21.13 -4.94
CA TYR A 60 7.82 20.71 -3.58
C TYR A 60 9.26 20.20 -3.49
N ALA A 61 9.79 19.58 -4.54
CA ALA A 61 11.19 19.15 -4.56
C ALA A 61 12.18 20.32 -4.51
N LEU A 62 11.83 21.50 -5.06
CA LEU A 62 12.65 22.70 -4.97
C LEU A 62 12.74 23.27 -3.55
N ASP A 63 11.72 22.98 -2.72
CA ASP A 63 11.69 23.41 -1.32
C ASP A 63 12.50 22.46 -0.39
N VAL A 64 12.92 21.31 -0.92
CA VAL A 64 13.75 20.36 -0.16
C VAL A 64 15.19 20.87 -0.12
N ALA A 65 15.70 21.11 1.09
CA ALA A 65 17.10 21.49 1.26
C ALA A 65 18.04 20.39 0.73
N VAL A 66 18.92 20.74 -0.19
CA VAL A 66 19.89 19.81 -0.77
C VAL A 66 21.21 19.84 -0.02
N GLY A 67 21.80 18.65 0.16
CA GLY A 67 23.09 18.49 0.81
C GLY A 67 24.26 18.99 -0.04
N PRO A 68 25.47 19.05 0.55
CA PRO A 68 26.68 19.43 -0.18
C PRO A 68 26.91 18.56 -1.41
N LYS A 69 27.31 19.19 -2.51
CA LYS A 69 27.60 18.54 -3.81
C LYS A 69 26.42 17.77 -4.43
N VAL A 70 25.19 18.04 -3.97
CA VAL A 70 23.97 17.57 -4.60
C VAL A 70 23.47 18.64 -5.55
N SER A 71 23.20 18.28 -6.81
CA SER A 71 22.57 19.18 -7.76
C SER A 71 21.06 18.98 -7.75
N ALA A 72 20.30 20.08 -7.64
CA ALA A 72 18.83 20.03 -7.75
C ALA A 72 18.38 19.46 -9.11
N SER A 73 19.19 19.59 -10.17
CA SER A 73 18.89 19.03 -11.49
C SER A 73 18.86 17.50 -11.53
N TRP A 74 19.42 16.82 -10.52
CA TRP A 74 19.33 15.35 -10.46
C TRP A 74 17.92 14.86 -10.22
N TYR A 75 17.07 15.66 -9.58
CA TYR A 75 15.67 15.32 -9.39
C TYR A 75 14.95 14.99 -10.71
N GLU A 76 15.31 15.64 -11.81
CA GLU A 76 14.70 15.46 -13.12
C GLU A 76 15.26 14.24 -13.89
N GLN A 77 16.30 13.60 -13.38
CA GLN A 77 16.96 12.49 -14.05
C GLN A 77 16.36 11.16 -13.62
N ASP A 78 15.94 10.38 -14.59
CA ASP A 78 15.50 9.00 -14.34
C ASP A 78 16.70 8.08 -14.11
N PRO A 79 16.53 7.04 -13.27
CA PRO A 79 17.49 5.95 -13.22
C PRO A 79 17.70 5.34 -14.62
N PRO A 80 18.88 4.76 -14.90
CA PRO A 80 19.09 4.01 -16.13
C PRO A 80 18.05 2.91 -16.27
N SER A 81 17.48 2.73 -17.45
CA SER A 81 16.58 1.63 -17.72
C SER A 81 17.30 0.30 -17.48
N ILE A 82 16.66 -0.58 -16.75
CA ILE A 82 17.18 -1.93 -16.50
C ILE A 82 16.94 -2.74 -17.78
N ALA A 83 17.98 -3.41 -18.29
CA ALA A 83 17.83 -4.29 -19.43
C ALA A 83 16.71 -5.31 -19.15
N SER A 84 15.74 -5.39 -20.06
CA SER A 84 14.65 -6.33 -19.90
C SER A 84 15.21 -7.76 -19.90
N ASN A 85 14.90 -8.51 -18.87
CA ASN A 85 15.19 -9.93 -18.82
C ASN A 85 14.25 -10.66 -19.79
N ALA A 86 14.67 -11.79 -20.30
CA ALA A 86 13.84 -12.64 -21.14
C ALA A 86 12.71 -13.26 -20.30
N THR A 87 11.65 -12.52 -20.10
CA THR A 87 10.41 -13.06 -19.53
C THR A 87 9.84 -14.08 -20.50
N PRO A 88 9.47 -15.29 -20.04
CA PRO A 88 8.81 -16.27 -20.89
C PRO A 88 7.61 -15.65 -21.61
N SER A 89 7.44 -15.94 -22.91
CA SER A 89 6.42 -15.30 -23.73
C SER A 89 5.02 -15.44 -23.13
N TRP A 90 4.66 -16.62 -22.63
CA TRP A 90 3.37 -16.89 -22.01
C TRP A 90 3.10 -16.07 -20.73
N VAL A 91 4.14 -15.70 -19.97
CA VAL A 91 4.01 -14.78 -18.82
C VAL A 91 3.80 -13.35 -19.32
N ARG A 92 4.58 -12.94 -20.31
CA ARG A 92 4.47 -11.62 -20.91
C ARG A 92 3.11 -11.41 -21.57
N ASP A 93 2.69 -12.36 -22.43
CA ASP A 93 1.41 -12.28 -23.13
C ASP A 93 0.25 -12.19 -22.12
N ARG A 94 0.39 -12.83 -20.97
CA ARG A 94 -0.60 -12.77 -19.91
C ARG A 94 -0.62 -11.42 -19.21
N LEU A 95 0.53 -10.88 -18.85
CA LEU A 95 0.63 -9.55 -18.25
C LEU A 95 0.09 -8.46 -19.20
N GLU A 96 0.31 -8.59 -20.51
CA GLU A 96 -0.24 -7.69 -21.52
C GLU A 96 -1.78 -7.79 -21.63
N LEU A 97 -2.33 -9.01 -21.60
CA LEU A 97 -3.78 -9.25 -21.67
C LEU A 97 -4.53 -8.76 -20.41
N GLU A 98 -3.95 -8.95 -19.26
CA GLU A 98 -4.57 -8.55 -17.99
C GLU A 98 -4.48 -7.04 -17.74
N GLY A 99 -3.68 -6.34 -18.54
CA GLY A 99 -3.60 -4.88 -18.57
C GLY A 99 -3.09 -4.21 -17.31
N THR A 100 -2.91 -4.97 -16.21
CA THR A 100 -2.36 -4.45 -14.97
C THR A 100 -1.87 -5.58 -14.07
N GLU A 101 -0.68 -5.45 -13.52
CA GLU A 101 -0.15 -6.39 -12.55
C GLU A 101 -0.86 -6.37 -11.22
N SER A 102 -1.57 -5.31 -10.90
CA SER A 102 -2.41 -5.26 -9.71
C SER A 102 -3.39 -6.43 -9.70
N ARG A 103 -3.92 -6.83 -10.85
CA ARG A 103 -4.80 -8.00 -10.97
C ARG A 103 -4.08 -9.31 -10.68
N LEU A 104 -2.88 -9.47 -11.19
CA LEU A 104 -2.05 -10.64 -10.90
C LEU A 104 -1.78 -10.76 -9.40
N PHE A 105 -1.41 -9.65 -8.76
CA PHE A 105 -1.20 -9.61 -7.33
C PHE A 105 -2.47 -9.92 -6.54
N GLU A 106 -3.58 -9.27 -6.85
CA GLU A 106 -4.87 -9.48 -6.17
C GLU A 106 -5.36 -10.92 -6.33
N PHE A 107 -5.16 -11.50 -7.50
CA PHE A 107 -5.48 -12.89 -7.78
C PHE A 107 -4.66 -13.85 -6.90
N ASN A 108 -3.34 -13.67 -6.86
CA ASN A 108 -2.47 -14.50 -6.03
C ASN A 108 -2.78 -14.33 -4.54
N LEU A 109 -3.10 -13.11 -4.10
CA LEU A 109 -3.53 -12.84 -2.74
C LEU A 109 -4.86 -13.53 -2.39
N ALA A 110 -5.82 -13.55 -3.32
CA ALA A 110 -7.08 -14.25 -3.14
C ALA A 110 -6.86 -15.76 -3.01
N PHE A 111 -5.96 -16.33 -3.80
CA PHE A 111 -5.56 -17.74 -3.73
C PHE A 111 -4.97 -18.11 -2.37
N LEU A 112 -3.99 -17.33 -1.92
CA LEU A 112 -3.32 -17.56 -0.64
C LEU A 112 -4.26 -17.49 0.57
N LYS A 113 -5.38 -16.77 0.44
CA LYS A 113 -6.30 -16.48 1.55
C LYS A 113 -7.61 -17.23 1.46
N ASP A 114 -7.70 -18.24 0.62
CA ASP A 114 -8.92 -19.03 0.42
C ASP A 114 -10.17 -18.19 0.10
N ARG A 115 -9.96 -17.10 -0.64
CA ARG A 115 -11.03 -16.16 -1.03
C ARG A 115 -11.50 -16.32 -2.46
N LEU A 116 -10.80 -17.14 -3.20
CA LEU A 116 -10.96 -17.22 -4.64
C LEU A 116 -12.40 -17.55 -5.03
N CYS A 117 -13.02 -18.48 -4.31
CA CYS A 117 -14.39 -18.90 -4.57
C CYS A 117 -15.40 -17.76 -4.42
N ARG A 118 -15.16 -16.86 -3.49
CA ARG A 118 -16.01 -15.69 -3.28
C ARG A 118 -15.71 -14.58 -4.29
N ASP A 119 -14.45 -14.35 -4.56
CA ASP A 119 -13.99 -13.19 -5.33
C ASP A 119 -14.08 -13.43 -6.85
N LEU A 120 -14.11 -14.72 -7.31
CA LEU A 120 -14.40 -15.08 -8.72
C LEU A 120 -15.78 -14.64 -9.20
N SER A 121 -16.73 -14.49 -8.28
CA SER A 121 -18.08 -14.03 -8.61
C SER A 121 -18.16 -12.49 -8.71
N THR A 122 -17.10 -11.78 -8.34
CA THR A 122 -17.04 -10.33 -8.39
C THR A 122 -16.46 -9.85 -9.71
N SER A 123 -16.74 -8.59 -10.09
CA SER A 123 -16.19 -7.96 -11.28
C SER A 123 -14.66 -7.74 -11.21
N MET A 124 -14.02 -8.07 -10.09
CA MET A 124 -12.60 -7.86 -9.84
C MET A 124 -11.70 -8.62 -10.83
N PHE A 125 -12.07 -9.85 -11.17
CA PHE A 125 -11.31 -10.69 -12.12
C PHE A 125 -11.87 -10.65 -13.56
N GLY A 126 -12.88 -9.83 -13.81
CA GLY A 126 -13.45 -9.65 -15.15
C GLY A 126 -13.97 -10.95 -15.77
N THR A 127 -13.83 -11.07 -17.07
CA THR A 127 -14.24 -12.22 -17.88
C THR A 127 -13.08 -13.14 -18.24
N LEU A 128 -11.95 -13.03 -17.57
CA LEU A 128 -10.77 -13.86 -17.85
C LEU A 128 -11.07 -15.34 -17.60
N ASP A 129 -10.68 -16.18 -18.53
CA ASP A 129 -10.92 -17.63 -18.46
C ASP A 129 -9.76 -18.38 -17.82
N ASP A 130 -8.59 -17.78 -17.73
CA ASP A 130 -7.41 -18.35 -17.12
C ASP A 130 -6.54 -17.29 -16.43
N PHE A 131 -5.69 -17.73 -15.52
CA PHE A 131 -4.93 -16.89 -14.62
C PHE A 131 -3.52 -17.43 -14.44
N LEU A 132 -2.59 -16.52 -14.20
CA LEU A 132 -1.25 -16.85 -13.79
C LEU A 132 -1.20 -16.88 -12.26
N TYR A 133 -0.90 -18.04 -11.70
CA TYR A 133 -0.77 -18.25 -10.27
C TYR A 133 0.66 -18.64 -9.91
N PHE A 134 1.15 -18.14 -8.79
CA PHE A 134 2.43 -18.51 -8.23
C PHE A 134 2.22 -19.32 -6.96
N ASP A 135 2.74 -20.53 -6.92
CA ASP A 135 2.67 -21.36 -5.73
C ASP A 135 3.29 -20.62 -4.55
N PRO A 136 2.64 -20.63 -3.38
CA PRO A 136 3.26 -20.10 -2.18
C PRO A 136 4.52 -20.90 -1.85
N VAL A 137 5.52 -20.21 -1.33
CA VAL A 137 6.72 -20.83 -0.83
C VAL A 137 6.45 -21.37 0.56
N GLU A 138 6.75 -22.64 0.80
CA GLU A 138 6.57 -23.27 2.12
C GLU A 138 7.89 -23.26 2.93
N PRO A 139 7.83 -23.01 4.23
CA PRO A 139 6.67 -22.56 4.98
C PRO A 139 6.28 -21.11 4.61
N SER A 140 5.02 -20.88 4.31
CA SER A 140 4.51 -19.57 3.93
C SER A 140 4.54 -18.63 5.14
N ILE A 141 5.65 -17.95 5.33
CA ILE A 141 5.79 -16.94 6.39
C ILE A 141 5.18 -15.61 5.94
N TYR A 142 5.04 -15.41 4.63
CA TYR A 142 4.56 -14.18 4.02
C TYR A 142 3.14 -14.33 3.48
N PRO A 143 2.27 -13.32 3.63
CA PRO A 143 0.93 -13.34 3.07
C PRO A 143 0.90 -13.13 1.57
N SER A 144 1.99 -12.61 0.99
CA SER A 144 2.14 -12.36 -0.42
C SER A 144 3.10 -13.35 -1.06
N TYR A 145 2.91 -13.60 -2.34
CA TYR A 145 3.84 -14.39 -3.11
C TYR A 145 5.17 -13.63 -3.27
N ARG A 146 6.23 -14.38 -3.42
CA ARG A 146 7.54 -13.84 -3.80
C ARG A 146 7.54 -13.59 -5.31
N HIS A 147 8.14 -12.50 -5.73
CA HIS A 147 8.27 -12.21 -7.15
C HIS A 147 9.18 -13.25 -7.84
N LEU A 148 8.88 -13.56 -9.09
CA LEU A 148 9.76 -14.38 -9.92
C LEU A 148 11.10 -13.67 -10.10
N ARG A 149 12.17 -14.46 -10.13
CA ARG A 149 13.49 -13.96 -10.50
C ARG A 149 13.50 -13.53 -11.95
N ARG A 150 14.20 -12.43 -12.25
CA ARG A 150 14.42 -11.92 -13.60
C ARG A 150 13.14 -11.75 -14.40
N LEU A 151 12.05 -11.39 -13.71
CA LEU A 151 10.83 -10.98 -14.36
C LEU A 151 11.01 -9.57 -14.89
N SER A 152 10.66 -9.35 -16.14
CA SER A 152 10.47 -8.01 -16.71
C SER A 152 9.09 -7.95 -17.31
N ALA A 153 8.27 -7.05 -16.81
CA ALA A 153 7.06 -6.65 -17.47
C ALA A 153 7.39 -5.53 -18.45
N PRO A 154 6.85 -5.55 -19.67
CA PRO A 154 7.18 -4.55 -20.68
C PRO A 154 6.93 -3.15 -20.17
N GLY A 155 8.01 -2.36 -20.13
CA GLY A 155 7.97 -0.93 -19.87
C GLY A 155 8.02 -0.50 -18.42
N TRP A 156 8.04 -1.41 -17.39
CA TRP A 156 7.86 -0.88 -16.05
C TRP A 156 8.44 -1.72 -14.89
N PHE A 157 8.16 -2.94 -14.68
CA PHE A 157 8.56 -3.67 -13.48
C PHE A 157 9.63 -4.72 -13.80
N THR A 158 10.78 -4.63 -13.17
CA THR A 158 11.86 -5.61 -13.33
C THR A 158 12.31 -6.14 -12.00
N THR A 159 12.47 -7.47 -11.90
CA THR A 159 13.06 -8.12 -10.74
C THR A 159 14.44 -8.67 -11.10
N ASN A 160 15.30 -8.68 -10.11
CA ASN A 160 16.67 -9.20 -10.24
C ASN A 160 16.76 -10.72 -10.02
N SER A 161 17.97 -11.25 -10.01
CA SER A 161 18.26 -12.67 -9.79
C SER A 161 17.82 -13.20 -8.43
N PHE A 162 17.47 -12.33 -7.49
CA PHE A 162 16.94 -12.69 -6.17
C PHE A 162 15.42 -12.61 -6.10
N GLY A 163 14.75 -12.07 -7.12
CA GLY A 163 13.31 -11.80 -7.11
C GLY A 163 12.92 -10.51 -6.40
N TRP A 164 13.87 -9.62 -6.13
CA TRP A 164 13.61 -8.27 -5.65
C TRP A 164 13.47 -7.31 -6.81
N ARG A 165 12.66 -6.27 -6.64
CA ARG A 165 12.52 -5.22 -7.65
C ARG A 165 13.84 -4.46 -7.80
N GLY A 166 14.22 -4.19 -9.04
CA GLY A 166 15.39 -3.41 -9.38
C GLY A 166 16.49 -4.18 -10.11
N PRO A 167 17.68 -3.59 -10.26
CA PRO A 167 18.79 -4.17 -11.01
C PRO A 167 19.39 -5.40 -10.30
N ASP A 168 20.10 -6.22 -11.10
CA ASP A 168 20.91 -7.30 -10.53
C ASP A 168 22.04 -6.74 -9.65
N LEU A 169 22.39 -7.52 -8.64
CA LEU A 169 23.49 -7.24 -7.73
C LEU A 169 24.33 -8.50 -7.48
N ALA A 170 25.55 -8.30 -7.06
CA ALA A 170 26.42 -9.41 -6.73
C ALA A 170 25.98 -10.11 -5.43
N LEU A 171 26.09 -11.44 -5.39
CA LEU A 171 25.83 -12.22 -4.17
C LEU A 171 26.72 -11.72 -3.03
N ASN A 172 28.02 -11.72 -3.27
CA ASN A 172 28.98 -11.14 -2.33
C ASN A 172 29.15 -9.67 -2.64
N LYS A 173 29.01 -8.84 -1.61
CA LYS A 173 29.19 -7.41 -1.73
C LYS A 173 30.62 -7.10 -2.17
N PRO A 174 30.84 -6.43 -3.32
CA PRO A 174 32.19 -6.05 -3.74
C PRO A 174 32.87 -5.12 -2.71
N ALA A 175 34.19 -5.13 -2.67
CA ALA A 175 34.92 -4.11 -1.92
C ALA A 175 34.52 -2.72 -2.39
N ASN A 176 34.54 -1.74 -1.52
CA ASN A 176 34.10 -0.36 -1.80
C ASN A 176 32.62 -0.23 -2.19
N THR A 177 31.78 -1.21 -1.85
CA THR A 177 30.33 -1.13 -2.08
C THR A 177 29.61 -0.87 -0.75
N ILE A 178 28.76 0.16 -0.73
CA ILE A 178 27.81 0.41 0.33
C ILE A 178 26.45 -0.14 -0.12
N ARG A 179 25.98 -1.18 0.57
CA ARG A 179 24.72 -1.88 0.25
C ARG A 179 23.63 -1.43 1.19
N ILE A 180 22.55 -0.90 0.66
CA ILE A 180 21.39 -0.40 1.41
C ILE A 180 20.17 -1.21 1.02
N ALA A 181 19.50 -1.82 1.99
CA ALA A 181 18.26 -2.54 1.76
C ALA A 181 17.05 -1.73 2.23
N PHE A 182 15.99 -1.69 1.44
CA PHE A 182 14.70 -1.12 1.81
C PHE A 182 13.72 -2.26 2.07
N VAL A 183 13.07 -2.20 3.22
CA VAL A 183 12.02 -3.13 3.64
C VAL A 183 10.73 -2.38 3.92
N GLY A 184 9.62 -2.99 3.55
CA GLY A 184 8.30 -2.39 3.66
C GLY A 184 7.27 -3.15 2.86
N ALA A 185 6.11 -2.56 2.69
CA ALA A 185 5.03 -3.17 1.95
C ALA A 185 4.84 -2.53 0.55
N SER A 186 3.59 -2.43 0.09
CA SER A 186 3.23 -1.86 -1.22
C SER A 186 3.79 -0.46 -1.45
N THR A 187 3.81 0.37 -0.43
CA THR A 187 4.35 1.73 -0.50
C THR A 187 5.86 1.77 -0.74
N THR A 188 6.58 0.71 -0.43
CA THR A 188 8.03 0.58 -0.66
C THR A 188 8.34 -0.13 -1.97
N VAL A 189 7.64 -1.23 -2.28
CA VAL A 189 7.86 -1.89 -3.59
C VAL A 189 7.49 -0.97 -4.74
N GLY A 190 6.57 -0.03 -4.50
CA GLY A 190 6.02 0.87 -5.50
C GLY A 190 4.98 0.18 -6.40
N ALA A 191 4.10 0.97 -7.00
CA ALA A 191 3.12 0.42 -7.92
C ALA A 191 3.82 -0.25 -9.12
N TYR A 192 3.25 -1.35 -9.57
CA TYR A 192 3.83 -2.10 -10.70
C TYR A 192 3.86 -1.30 -12.00
N ALA A 193 2.92 -0.39 -12.18
CA ALA A 193 2.89 0.52 -13.32
C ALA A 193 3.98 1.63 -13.28
N PHE A 194 4.73 1.72 -12.20
CA PHE A 194 5.79 2.72 -12.09
C PHE A 194 7.06 2.21 -12.76
N PRO A 195 7.68 2.98 -13.66
CA PRO A 195 8.96 2.61 -14.27
C PRO A 195 10.04 2.36 -13.24
N PHE A 196 10.05 3.18 -12.16
CA PHE A 196 11.01 3.09 -11.07
C PHE A 196 10.31 3.26 -9.73
N SER A 197 10.76 2.52 -8.73
CA SER A 197 10.38 2.71 -7.33
C SER A 197 11.24 3.80 -6.67
N TYR A 198 10.80 4.28 -5.48
CA TYR A 198 11.60 5.28 -4.77
C TYR A 198 13.00 4.78 -4.36
N PRO A 199 13.23 3.49 -4.00
CA PRO A 199 14.57 2.97 -3.77
C PRO A 199 15.47 2.99 -5.01
N GLU A 200 14.92 2.80 -6.23
CA GLU A 200 15.68 2.86 -7.47
C GLU A 200 16.16 4.28 -7.77
N PHE A 201 15.33 5.30 -7.54
CA PHE A 201 15.75 6.71 -7.60
C PHE A 201 16.88 7.01 -6.61
N ILE A 202 16.76 6.53 -5.37
CA ILE A 202 17.79 6.72 -4.34
C ILE A 202 19.10 6.07 -4.78
N ASN A 203 19.07 4.85 -5.31
CA ASN A 203 20.27 4.18 -5.84
C ASN A 203 20.97 5.02 -6.90
N HIS A 204 20.19 5.57 -7.84
CA HIS A 204 20.71 6.40 -8.90
C HIS A 204 21.41 7.67 -8.35
N TRP A 205 20.75 8.39 -7.47
CA TRP A 205 21.29 9.64 -6.92
C TRP A 205 22.46 9.42 -5.95
N LEU A 206 22.45 8.36 -5.16
CA LEU A 206 23.59 8.02 -4.31
C LEU A 206 24.85 7.74 -5.14
N ASN A 207 24.71 7.04 -6.28
CA ASN A 207 25.84 6.78 -7.18
C ASN A 207 26.29 8.06 -7.90
N GLN A 208 25.40 8.98 -8.27
CA GLN A 208 25.76 10.29 -8.79
C GLN A 208 26.50 11.12 -7.73
N TRP A 209 25.98 11.11 -6.52
CA TRP A 209 26.55 11.85 -5.41
C TRP A 209 27.92 11.31 -4.99
N SER A 210 28.13 10.00 -5.00
CA SER A 210 29.45 9.40 -4.78
C SER A 210 30.48 9.91 -5.79
N ARG A 211 30.11 9.92 -7.09
CA ARG A 211 30.97 10.47 -8.14
C ARG A 211 31.26 11.95 -7.94
N ALA A 212 30.25 12.74 -7.60
CA ALA A 212 30.40 14.17 -7.36
C ALA A 212 31.31 14.49 -6.15
N ASN A 213 31.38 13.57 -5.19
CA ASN A 213 32.30 13.66 -4.05
C ASN A 213 33.71 13.14 -4.37
N GLY A 214 33.91 12.48 -5.51
CA GLY A 214 35.19 11.82 -5.83
C GLY A 214 35.44 10.59 -4.95
N TRP A 215 34.37 9.95 -4.45
CA TRP A 215 34.47 8.79 -3.58
C TRP A 215 34.71 7.52 -4.37
N PRO A 216 35.48 6.57 -3.83
CA PRO A 216 35.71 5.28 -4.46
C PRO A 216 34.52 4.31 -4.29
N TYR A 217 33.46 4.75 -3.63
CA TYR A 217 32.34 3.89 -3.24
C TYR A 217 31.27 3.82 -4.31
N ARG A 218 30.74 2.60 -4.50
CA ARG A 218 29.55 2.32 -5.27
C ARG A 218 28.40 2.02 -4.31
N PHE A 219 27.19 2.42 -4.69
CA PHE A 219 25.97 2.08 -3.96
C PHE A 219 25.21 0.96 -4.66
N GLU A 220 24.77 -0.02 -3.89
CA GLU A 220 23.81 -1.03 -4.30
C GLU A 220 22.57 -0.93 -3.41
N VAL A 221 21.40 -0.74 -4.01
CA VAL A 221 20.13 -0.66 -3.28
C VAL A 221 19.28 -1.88 -3.58
N ILE A 222 18.82 -2.54 -2.51
CA ILE A 222 17.90 -3.66 -2.54
C ILE A 222 16.50 -3.15 -2.20
N ASN A 223 15.52 -3.40 -3.07
CA ASN A 223 14.10 -3.23 -2.73
C ASN A 223 13.51 -4.60 -2.40
N ALA A 224 13.59 -5.00 -1.12
CA ALA A 224 13.10 -6.29 -0.63
C ALA A 224 11.62 -6.26 -0.22
N ALA A 225 10.93 -5.16 -0.50
CA ALA A 225 9.54 -4.98 -0.12
C ALA A 225 8.58 -5.88 -0.93
N ARG A 226 7.43 -6.17 -0.35
CA ARG A 226 6.34 -6.93 -0.98
C ARG A 226 4.99 -6.32 -0.63
N THR A 227 4.05 -6.39 -1.55
CA THR A 227 2.72 -5.85 -1.34
C THR A 227 1.94 -6.64 -0.28
N GLY A 228 1.21 -5.93 0.58
CA GLY A 228 0.26 -6.53 1.53
C GLY A 228 0.88 -7.24 2.73
N ILE A 229 2.17 -7.07 2.99
CA ILE A 229 2.85 -7.67 4.14
C ILE A 229 2.81 -6.74 5.36
N ASP A 230 3.00 -7.34 6.52
CA ASP A 230 3.04 -6.67 7.82
C ASP A 230 4.47 -6.64 8.42
N SER A 231 4.65 -6.04 9.58
CA SER A 231 5.94 -5.94 10.25
C SER A 231 6.52 -7.32 10.59
N HIS A 232 5.67 -8.31 10.92
CA HIS A 232 6.11 -9.67 11.19
C HIS A 232 6.74 -10.32 9.95
N SER A 233 6.09 -10.18 8.81
CA SER A 233 6.59 -10.62 7.51
C SER A 233 7.88 -9.90 7.12
N ILE A 234 7.97 -8.59 7.37
CA ILE A 234 9.19 -7.81 7.16
C ILE A 234 10.33 -8.32 8.03
N ALA A 235 10.09 -8.60 9.30
CA ALA A 235 11.10 -9.17 10.19
C ALA A 235 11.60 -10.53 9.69
N ALA A 236 10.70 -11.36 9.14
CA ALA A 236 11.09 -12.63 8.52
C ALA A 236 11.94 -12.43 7.24
N ILE A 237 11.59 -11.46 6.38
CA ILE A 237 12.40 -11.11 5.20
C ILE A 237 13.80 -10.66 5.62
N VAL A 238 13.90 -9.82 6.64
CA VAL A 238 15.22 -9.37 7.13
C VAL A 238 16.05 -10.55 7.57
N ARG A 239 15.52 -11.43 8.43
CA ARG A 239 16.25 -12.59 8.94
C ARG A 239 16.68 -13.56 7.85
N ASN A 240 15.76 -13.90 6.96
CA ASN A 240 15.94 -15.01 6.03
C ASN A 240 16.59 -14.60 4.71
N GLU A 241 16.37 -13.35 4.29
CA GLU A 241 16.79 -12.89 2.96
C GLU A 241 17.86 -11.81 3.01
N LEU A 242 17.76 -10.83 3.91
CA LEU A 242 18.69 -9.71 3.94
C LEU A 242 19.93 -9.95 4.80
N VAL A 243 19.80 -10.56 5.96
CA VAL A 243 20.95 -10.94 6.79
C VAL A 243 22.00 -11.73 5.98
N PRO A 244 21.61 -12.71 5.13
CA PRO A 244 22.55 -13.37 4.23
C PRO A 244 23.26 -12.49 3.21
N MET A 245 22.75 -11.31 2.91
CA MET A 245 23.32 -10.37 1.96
C MET A 245 24.22 -9.32 2.61
N GLU A 246 24.22 -9.27 3.94
CA GLU A 246 25.01 -8.35 4.76
C GLU A 246 24.93 -6.89 4.24
N PRO A 247 23.74 -6.27 4.17
CA PRO A 247 23.63 -4.86 3.82
C PRO A 247 24.30 -4.02 4.90
N ASP A 248 24.80 -2.86 4.52
CA ASP A 248 25.35 -1.90 5.48
C ASP A 248 24.25 -1.18 6.26
N LEU A 249 23.17 -0.83 5.55
CA LEU A 249 21.99 -0.18 6.13
C LEU A 249 20.71 -0.93 5.73
N VAL A 250 19.76 -1.00 6.64
CA VAL A 250 18.38 -1.48 6.35
C VAL A 250 17.41 -0.37 6.69
N VAL A 251 16.71 0.15 5.71
CA VAL A 251 15.71 1.22 5.85
C VAL A 251 14.32 0.60 5.97
N TYR A 252 13.68 0.79 7.12
CA TYR A 252 12.35 0.30 7.41
C TYR A 252 11.32 1.39 7.10
N TYR A 253 10.38 1.09 6.18
CA TYR A 253 9.28 1.96 5.84
C TYR A 253 7.98 1.17 5.68
N GLU A 254 7.24 1.03 6.76
CA GLU A 254 5.93 0.41 6.81
C GLU A 254 5.17 0.91 8.04
N GLY A 255 3.82 0.91 7.96
CA GLY A 255 3.00 1.32 9.07
C GLY A 255 1.50 1.13 8.84
N SER A 256 1.07 0.88 7.60
CA SER A 256 -0.35 0.91 7.27
C SER A 256 -1.05 -0.44 7.41
N ASN A 257 -0.39 -1.54 7.07
CA ASN A 257 -1.04 -2.84 6.96
C ASN A 257 -1.46 -3.45 8.30
N GLN A 258 -0.90 -2.96 9.39
CA GLN A 258 -1.23 -3.35 10.76
C GLN A 258 -1.93 -2.25 11.54
N PHE A 259 -2.05 -1.08 10.94
CA PHE A 259 -2.67 0.07 11.56
C PHE A 259 -4.19 -0.12 11.56
N TRP A 260 -4.71 -0.54 12.69
CA TRP A 260 -6.06 -1.02 12.81
C TRP A 260 -6.83 -0.40 13.96
N PRO A 261 -7.76 0.49 13.69
CA PRO A 261 -8.86 0.72 14.60
C PRO A 261 -9.81 -0.48 14.56
N PRO A 262 -10.41 -0.90 15.69
CA PRO A 262 -11.33 -2.03 15.72
C PRO A 262 -12.39 -1.93 14.61
N GLY A 263 -12.44 -2.92 13.72
CA GLY A 263 -13.41 -3.04 12.64
C GLY A 263 -13.02 -2.40 11.31
N SER A 264 -11.89 -1.75 11.20
CA SER A 264 -11.37 -1.22 9.95
C SER A 264 -10.23 -2.09 9.39
N ILE A 265 -9.61 -1.67 8.34
CA ILE A 265 -8.60 -2.32 7.53
C ILE A 265 -7.80 -3.38 8.27
N GLY A 266 -8.11 -4.61 8.12
CA GLY A 266 -7.39 -5.70 8.69
C GLY A 266 -6.60 -6.46 7.69
N TYR A 267 -5.35 -6.29 7.73
CA TYR A 267 -4.43 -7.18 7.10
C TYR A 267 -3.64 -7.97 8.13
N ARG A 268 -4.35 -8.66 9.04
CA ARG A 268 -3.73 -9.79 9.72
C ARG A 268 -3.90 -11.03 8.86
N LEU A 269 -2.81 -11.69 8.58
CA LEU A 269 -2.78 -13.05 8.05
C LEU A 269 -3.80 -13.92 8.79
N GLY A 270 -4.72 -14.52 8.07
CA GLY A 270 -5.74 -15.39 8.63
C GLY A 270 -6.92 -14.72 9.34
N ARG A 271 -6.86 -13.43 9.67
CA ARG A 271 -8.00 -12.69 10.23
C ARG A 271 -8.65 -11.68 9.28
N LEU A 272 -8.11 -11.52 8.12
CA LEU A 272 -8.57 -10.60 7.10
C LEU A 272 -10.05 -10.68 6.84
N TYR A 273 -10.71 -11.70 7.30
CA TYR A 273 -11.98 -12.12 6.75
C TYR A 273 -12.90 -12.79 7.73
N SER A 274 -12.62 -12.75 8.97
CA SER A 274 -13.68 -12.73 9.96
C SER A 274 -14.26 -11.30 10.12
N ARG A 275 -14.46 -10.57 8.98
CA ARG A 275 -15.73 -9.85 8.95
C ARG A 275 -16.74 -10.92 9.26
N PRO A 276 -17.64 -10.74 10.26
CA PRO A 276 -18.82 -11.57 10.29
C PRO A 276 -19.26 -11.55 8.84
N SER A 277 -19.35 -12.73 8.22
CA SER A 277 -19.97 -12.84 6.91
C SER A 277 -21.29 -12.12 7.13
N SER A 278 -21.35 -10.87 6.75
CA SER A 278 -22.62 -10.32 6.49
C SER A 278 -23.07 -11.17 5.32
N ALA A 279 -23.77 -12.25 5.61
CA ALA A 279 -24.65 -12.88 4.65
C ALA A 279 -25.51 -11.80 3.96
N ALA A 280 -25.59 -10.60 4.53
CA ALA A 280 -26.10 -9.38 3.97
C ALA A 280 -25.16 -8.72 2.94
N ALA A 281 -23.82 -8.90 2.98
CA ALA A 281 -22.93 -8.31 1.96
C ALA A 281 -22.72 -9.27 0.77
N SER A 282 -23.01 -10.53 0.88
CA SER A 282 -22.94 -11.49 -0.23
C SER A 282 -24.22 -11.56 -1.07
N ARG A 283 -25.29 -10.91 -0.63
CA ARG A 283 -26.32 -10.53 -1.58
C ARG A 283 -25.69 -9.40 -2.38
N THR A 284 -25.16 -9.72 -3.58
CA THR A 284 -25.10 -8.73 -4.68
C THR A 284 -26.33 -7.85 -4.48
N PRO A 285 -26.18 -6.54 -4.23
CA PRO A 285 -27.36 -5.69 -4.19
C PRO A 285 -28.07 -6.04 -5.49
N ARG A 286 -29.22 -6.70 -5.43
CA ARG A 286 -30.09 -6.79 -6.60
C ARG A 286 -30.11 -5.37 -7.09
N GLN A 287 -29.56 -5.13 -8.28
CA GLN A 287 -29.37 -3.79 -8.81
C GLN A 287 -30.75 -3.14 -8.73
N SER A 288 -31.01 -2.50 -7.60
CA SER A 288 -32.29 -1.88 -7.34
C SER A 288 -32.41 -0.77 -8.35
N ALA A 289 -33.48 -0.78 -9.10
CA ALA A 289 -33.75 0.30 -10.04
C ALA A 289 -34.21 1.58 -9.32
N SER A 290 -34.45 1.51 -8.00
CA SER A 290 -35.14 2.57 -7.25
C SER A 290 -34.42 2.91 -5.93
N ALA A 291 -34.07 4.17 -5.75
CA ALA A 291 -33.51 4.70 -4.50
C ALA A 291 -34.54 4.69 -3.36
N LEU A 292 -35.80 5.04 -3.68
CA LEU A 292 -36.92 4.94 -2.77
C LEU A 292 -37.12 3.48 -2.33
N GLY A 293 -37.08 2.51 -3.28
CA GLY A 293 -37.17 1.08 -2.98
C GLY A 293 -36.08 0.59 -2.03
N LEU A 294 -34.84 1.05 -2.19
CA LEU A 294 -33.74 0.72 -1.27
C LEU A 294 -33.99 1.27 0.14
N ARG A 295 -34.50 2.48 0.27
CA ARG A 295 -34.79 3.06 1.58
C ARG A 295 -35.96 2.36 2.27
N VAL A 296 -37.02 2.04 1.53
CA VAL A 296 -38.14 1.24 2.03
C VAL A 296 -37.67 -0.14 2.47
N GLN A 297 -36.83 -0.79 1.68
CA GLN A 297 -36.25 -2.09 2.05
C GLN A 297 -35.43 -2.01 3.35
N ARG A 298 -34.58 -1.00 3.49
CA ARG A 298 -33.82 -0.78 4.74
C ARG A 298 -34.73 -0.54 5.95
N LEU A 299 -35.81 0.20 5.77
CA LEU A 299 -36.81 0.42 6.82
C LEU A 299 -37.50 -0.89 7.21
N ILE A 300 -37.91 -1.69 6.23
CA ILE A 300 -38.52 -3.00 6.47
C ILE A 300 -37.54 -3.93 7.17
N ASP A 301 -36.27 -3.95 6.72
CA ASP A 301 -35.22 -4.79 7.32
C ASP A 301 -34.93 -4.33 8.77
N SER A 302 -34.99 -3.03 9.07
CA SER A 302 -34.87 -2.50 10.44
C SER A 302 -36.05 -2.90 11.33
N TRP A 303 -37.25 -3.03 10.76
CA TRP A 303 -38.46 -3.45 11.50
C TRP A 303 -38.53 -4.97 11.71
N ARG A 304 -37.95 -5.75 10.80
CA ARG A 304 -37.93 -7.21 10.90
C ARG A 304 -36.87 -7.76 11.85
N GLY A 305 -36.19 -6.86 12.59
CA GLY A 305 -35.07 -7.28 13.46
C GLY A 305 -34.01 -7.90 12.56
N GLY A 306 -33.31 -7.05 11.80
CA GLY A 306 -32.15 -7.51 11.03
C GLY A 306 -31.22 -8.33 11.93
N ASP A 307 -30.52 -9.28 11.38
CA ASP A 307 -29.72 -10.37 11.96
C ASP A 307 -28.85 -10.04 13.21
N GLY A 308 -29.33 -9.17 14.10
CA GLY A 308 -28.71 -8.85 15.40
C GLY A 308 -27.35 -8.14 15.30
N SER A 309 -26.86 -7.87 14.11
CA SER A 309 -25.67 -7.04 13.95
C SER A 309 -26.06 -5.56 14.09
N GLU A 310 -25.83 -4.99 15.26
CA GLU A 310 -25.92 -3.53 15.41
C GLU A 310 -25.10 -2.85 14.30
N PRO A 311 -25.66 -1.83 13.65
CA PRO A 311 -24.90 -1.06 12.67
C PRO A 311 -23.66 -0.51 13.36
N VAL A 312 -22.47 -0.83 12.84
CA VAL A 312 -21.20 -0.34 13.37
C VAL A 312 -21.24 1.18 13.38
N LYS A 313 -21.23 1.78 14.57
CA LYS A 313 -21.26 3.22 14.76
C LYS A 313 -19.87 3.81 14.44
N PRO A 314 -19.79 5.03 13.90
CA PRO A 314 -18.50 5.70 13.73
C PRO A 314 -17.75 5.82 15.05
N VAL A 315 -16.50 5.37 15.07
CA VAL A 315 -15.62 5.55 16.23
C VAL A 315 -15.04 6.96 16.14
N GLN A 316 -15.64 7.88 16.88
CA GLN A 316 -15.19 9.28 16.88
C GLN A 316 -13.90 9.48 17.68
N TRP A 317 -13.65 8.61 18.66
CA TRP A 317 -12.50 8.74 19.54
C TRP A 317 -12.10 7.41 20.16
N ILE A 318 -10.84 7.03 19.97
CA ILE A 318 -10.25 5.87 20.66
C ILE A 318 -9.64 6.35 21.98
N ARG A 319 -10.08 5.77 23.09
CA ARG A 319 -9.48 6.02 24.39
C ARG A 319 -8.16 5.27 24.49
N MET A 320 -7.14 5.94 24.97
CA MET A 320 -5.79 5.38 25.21
C MET A 320 -5.39 5.68 26.65
N PRO A 321 -6.05 5.02 27.64
CA PRO A 321 -5.76 5.30 29.05
C PRO A 321 -4.31 4.93 29.39
N GLY A 322 -3.60 5.85 30.02
CA GLY A 322 -2.21 5.65 30.41
C GLY A 322 -1.16 5.92 29.34
N VAL A 323 -1.56 6.07 28.07
CA VAL A 323 -0.62 6.38 26.98
C VAL A 323 -0.33 7.88 26.93
N ASN A 324 0.94 8.24 27.05
CA ASN A 324 1.40 9.60 26.76
C ASN A 324 1.55 9.79 25.24
N GLU A 325 0.53 10.37 24.60
CA GLU A 325 0.51 10.51 23.15
C GLU A 325 1.57 11.48 22.59
N GLU A 326 2.01 12.45 23.37
CA GLU A 326 3.02 13.43 22.94
C GLU A 326 4.44 12.85 22.96
N ASP A 327 4.72 11.97 23.92
CA ASP A 327 6.01 11.25 24.04
C ASP A 327 5.74 9.79 24.44
N PRO A 328 5.19 8.96 23.52
CA PRO A 328 4.82 7.59 23.81
C PRO A 328 6.04 6.72 24.10
N ASP A 329 5.95 5.90 25.14
CA ASP A 329 6.95 4.85 25.37
C ASP A 329 6.72 3.72 24.36
N PRO A 330 7.71 3.39 23.49
CA PRO A 330 7.57 2.28 22.56
C PRO A 330 7.34 0.92 23.22
N ALA A 331 7.74 0.76 24.49
CA ALA A 331 7.55 -0.48 25.23
C ALA A 331 6.18 -0.58 25.95
N ASP A 332 5.33 0.44 25.83
CA ASP A 332 4.01 0.41 26.45
C ASP A 332 3.09 -0.59 25.71
N GLU A 333 2.69 -1.65 26.42
CA GLU A 333 1.78 -2.67 25.90
C GLU A 333 0.35 -2.16 25.66
N ASN A 334 0.00 -0.99 26.21
CA ASN A 334 -1.30 -0.34 26.03
C ASN A 334 -1.38 0.51 24.75
N LEU A 335 -0.30 0.60 23.98
CA LEU A 335 -0.32 1.30 22.70
C LEU A 335 -1.41 0.71 21.80
N PRO A 336 -2.19 1.57 21.11
CA PRO A 336 -3.29 1.10 20.26
C PRO A 336 -2.80 0.49 18.93
N VAL A 337 -3.74 -0.09 18.19
CA VAL A 337 -3.59 -0.45 16.75
C VAL A 337 -2.35 -1.29 16.44
N GLU A 338 -2.11 -2.33 17.23
CA GLU A 338 -1.00 -3.27 17.04
C GLU A 338 0.42 -2.65 17.14
N LEU A 339 0.53 -1.42 17.60
CA LEU A 339 1.84 -0.79 17.78
C LEU A 339 2.79 -1.60 18.68
N PRO A 340 2.35 -2.29 19.75
CA PRO A 340 3.23 -3.15 20.54
C PRO A 340 3.79 -4.32 19.70
N ALA A 341 2.98 -4.90 18.79
CA ALA A 341 3.45 -5.96 17.90
C ALA A 341 4.46 -5.44 16.88
N ILE A 342 4.20 -4.26 16.29
CA ILE A 342 5.13 -3.61 15.36
C ILE A 342 6.46 -3.30 16.04
N VAL A 343 6.44 -2.77 17.26
CA VAL A 343 7.66 -2.49 18.03
C VAL A 343 8.43 -3.77 18.33
N LYS A 344 7.76 -4.85 18.71
CA LYS A 344 8.39 -6.16 18.91
C LYS A 344 9.04 -6.69 17.64
N ASP A 345 8.40 -6.50 16.49
CA ASP A 345 8.97 -6.90 15.20
C ASP A 345 10.18 -6.01 14.84
N LEU A 346 10.14 -4.71 15.12
CA LEU A 346 11.30 -3.82 14.96
C LEU A 346 12.49 -4.23 15.83
N GLU A 347 12.24 -4.66 17.08
CA GLU A 347 13.28 -5.24 17.94
C GLU A 347 13.87 -6.52 17.34
N SER A 348 13.02 -7.39 16.77
CA SER A 348 13.47 -8.60 16.09
C SER A 348 14.31 -8.29 14.84
N VAL A 349 13.93 -7.24 14.08
CA VAL A 349 14.73 -6.74 12.93
C VAL A 349 16.10 -6.26 13.43
N ARG A 350 16.12 -5.38 14.45
CA ARG A 350 17.36 -4.83 15.01
C ARG A 350 18.29 -5.96 15.49
N ALA A 351 17.76 -6.90 16.27
CA ALA A 351 18.54 -8.03 16.79
C ALA A 351 19.08 -8.95 15.67
N ALA A 352 18.32 -9.12 14.59
CA ALA A 352 18.78 -9.94 13.45
C ALA A 352 19.93 -9.27 12.66
N LEU A 353 19.99 -7.95 12.64
CA LEU A 353 20.99 -7.18 11.91
C LEU A 353 22.31 -7.03 12.67
N GLU A 354 22.30 -7.11 14.00
CA GLU A 354 23.47 -6.90 14.86
C GLU A 354 24.64 -7.85 14.54
N PRO A 355 24.46 -9.18 14.35
CA PRO A 355 25.57 -10.10 14.05
C PRO A 355 26.29 -9.79 12.73
N VAL A 356 25.61 -9.17 11.78
CA VAL A 356 26.15 -8.79 10.47
C VAL A 356 26.52 -7.31 10.38
N ARG A 357 26.50 -6.61 11.52
CA ARG A 357 26.86 -5.18 11.64
C ARG A 357 26.04 -4.26 10.74
N SER A 358 24.85 -4.67 10.34
CA SER A 358 23.93 -3.81 9.57
C SER A 358 23.23 -2.85 10.50
N GLU A 359 23.15 -1.58 10.13
CA GLU A 359 22.44 -0.56 10.90
C GLU A 359 20.99 -0.43 10.44
N LEU A 360 20.05 -0.51 11.38
CA LEU A 360 18.62 -0.25 11.12
C LEU A 360 18.37 1.26 11.06
N VAL A 361 17.77 1.73 9.97
CA VAL A 361 17.28 3.11 9.81
C VAL A 361 15.76 3.08 9.87
N VAL A 362 15.16 3.74 10.84
CA VAL A 362 13.71 3.81 10.99
C VAL A 362 13.18 5.06 10.30
N THR A 363 12.05 4.95 9.61
CA THR A 363 11.41 6.10 8.96
C THR A 363 10.01 6.32 9.52
N SER A 364 9.55 7.58 9.56
CA SER A 364 8.14 7.86 9.77
C SER A 364 7.34 7.51 8.52
N PHE A 365 6.10 7.03 8.72
CA PHE A 365 5.22 6.60 7.64
C PHE A 365 4.35 7.77 7.13
N VAL A 366 4.29 7.93 5.82
CA VAL A 366 3.52 9.00 5.16
C VAL A 366 2.07 8.59 5.01
N TRP A 367 1.21 9.24 5.78
CA TRP A 367 -0.24 9.11 5.68
C TRP A 367 -0.81 10.33 4.95
N MET A 368 -1.83 10.12 4.11
CA MET A 368 -2.58 11.25 3.56
C MET A 368 -3.33 12.01 4.66
N VAL A 369 -3.79 11.32 5.71
CA VAL A 369 -4.45 11.93 6.87
C VAL A 369 -3.44 12.72 7.71
N LYS A 370 -3.37 14.01 7.45
CA LYS A 370 -2.37 14.92 8.01
C LYS A 370 -2.99 16.28 8.33
N ASP A 371 -2.42 17.00 9.31
CA ASP A 371 -2.81 18.39 9.55
C ASP A 371 -2.50 19.27 8.35
N GLY A 372 -3.40 20.21 8.09
CA GLY A 372 -3.26 21.12 6.98
C GLY A 372 -3.43 20.49 5.59
N LEU A 373 -3.99 19.26 5.52
CA LEU A 373 -4.25 18.61 4.25
C LEU A 373 -5.10 19.49 3.34
N ARG A 374 -4.56 19.80 2.17
CA ARG A 374 -5.28 20.54 1.13
C ARG A 374 -6.16 19.58 0.32
N LEU A 375 -7.43 19.90 0.26
CA LEU A 375 -8.44 19.13 -0.47
C LEU A 375 -9.05 19.98 -1.57
N GLU A 376 -9.00 19.51 -2.80
CA GLU A 376 -9.63 20.16 -3.94
C GLU A 376 -10.91 19.41 -4.32
N LEU A 377 -12.04 19.84 -3.78
CA LEU A 377 -13.36 19.34 -4.20
C LEU A 377 -13.74 19.94 -5.56
N PRO A 378 -14.39 19.19 -6.46
CA PRO A 378 -14.88 17.81 -6.34
C PRO A 378 -13.87 16.72 -6.79
N ARG A 379 -12.65 17.10 -7.20
CA ARG A 379 -11.67 16.17 -7.79
C ARG A 379 -11.31 15.02 -6.87
N GLN A 380 -11.49 15.18 -5.57
CA GLN A 380 -11.03 14.23 -4.55
C GLN A 380 -12.15 13.46 -3.84
N LEU A 381 -13.37 13.51 -4.34
CA LEU A 381 -14.46 12.70 -3.77
C LEU A 381 -14.10 11.21 -3.68
N ARG A 382 -13.35 10.68 -4.65
CA ARG A 382 -12.87 9.29 -4.61
C ARG A 382 -11.94 9.02 -3.44
N LEU A 383 -11.07 9.97 -3.09
CA LEU A 383 -10.18 9.85 -1.92
C LEU A 383 -10.98 9.83 -0.61
N PHE A 384 -12.03 10.62 -0.52
CA PHE A 384 -12.96 10.57 0.61
C PHE A 384 -13.69 9.24 0.71
N ASP A 385 -14.21 8.73 -0.41
CA ASP A 385 -14.84 7.40 -0.45
C ASP A 385 -13.86 6.32 -0.03
N TYR A 386 -12.60 6.43 -0.46
CA TYR A 386 -11.55 5.51 -0.09
C TYR A 386 -11.23 5.60 1.41
N LEU A 387 -11.03 6.80 1.95
CA LEU A 387 -10.81 7.02 3.38
C LEU A 387 -11.98 6.50 4.22
N ASN A 388 -13.22 6.76 3.80
CA ASN A 388 -14.40 6.27 4.49
C ASN A 388 -14.52 4.74 4.44
N ARG A 389 -14.18 4.12 3.31
CA ARG A 389 -14.24 2.67 3.16
C ARG A 389 -13.15 1.97 3.96
N ASP A 390 -11.94 2.48 3.88
CA ASP A 390 -10.76 1.79 4.40
C ASP A 390 -10.52 2.10 5.88
N TYR A 391 -10.92 3.27 6.34
CA TYR A 391 -10.76 3.66 7.74
C TYR A 391 -12.04 3.53 8.57
N TRP A 392 -13.16 3.19 7.94
CA TRP A 392 -14.36 2.92 8.72
C TRP A 392 -14.14 1.83 9.77
N PRO A 393 -14.57 1.98 11.02
CA PRO A 393 -15.44 3.05 11.53
C PRO A 393 -14.71 4.27 12.10
N ALA A 394 -13.40 4.42 11.96
CA ALA A 394 -12.68 5.57 12.49
C ALA A 394 -12.93 6.84 11.64
N THR A 395 -13.10 7.96 12.34
CA THR A 395 -13.19 9.26 11.69
C THR A 395 -11.82 9.75 11.21
N TYR A 396 -11.79 10.69 10.27
CA TYR A 396 -10.55 11.34 9.82
C TYR A 396 -9.71 11.87 11.00
N LYS A 397 -10.34 12.55 11.96
CA LYS A 397 -9.65 13.10 13.14
C LYS A 397 -9.00 12.00 13.97
N THR A 398 -9.69 10.88 14.16
CA THR A 398 -9.15 9.73 14.88
C THR A 398 -7.99 9.10 14.13
N MET A 399 -8.12 8.91 12.83
CA MET A 399 -7.06 8.33 12.00
C MET A 399 -5.80 9.21 11.99
N ARG A 400 -5.98 10.53 11.84
CA ARG A 400 -4.85 11.46 11.92
C ARG A 400 -4.11 11.35 13.25
N ARG A 401 -4.84 11.38 14.37
CA ARG A 401 -4.26 11.25 15.71
C ARG A 401 -3.46 9.95 15.88
N LEU A 402 -4.00 8.84 15.38
CA LEU A 402 -3.33 7.54 15.44
C LEU A 402 -2.09 7.49 14.52
N ALA A 403 -2.17 8.07 13.33
CA ALA A 403 -1.03 8.19 12.41
C ALA A 403 0.12 9.02 13.03
N ASP A 404 -0.23 10.13 13.69
CA ASP A 404 0.75 10.95 14.40
C ASP A 404 1.37 10.20 15.59
N LEU A 405 0.55 9.44 16.34
CA LEU A 405 1.03 8.60 17.44
C LEU A 405 2.01 7.53 16.93
N GLN A 406 1.67 6.82 15.85
CA GLN A 406 2.55 5.82 15.25
C GLN A 406 3.93 6.42 14.91
N ASN A 407 3.94 7.56 14.25
CA ASN A 407 5.19 8.20 13.86
C ASN A 407 6.02 8.67 15.07
N ARG A 408 5.37 9.06 16.18
CA ARG A 408 6.05 9.35 17.44
C ARG A 408 6.63 8.09 18.09
N VAL A 409 5.88 6.97 18.06
CA VAL A 409 6.38 5.67 18.55
C VAL A 409 7.63 5.25 17.77
N PHE A 410 7.63 5.37 16.43
CA PHE A 410 8.80 5.04 15.61
C PHE A 410 9.99 5.95 15.91
N ARG A 411 9.76 7.25 16.06
CA ARG A 411 10.82 8.20 16.47
C ARG A 411 11.40 7.83 17.83
N ASN A 412 10.54 7.53 18.80
CA ASN A 412 10.96 7.21 20.16
C ASN A 412 11.66 5.85 20.23
N PHE A 413 11.23 4.87 19.41
CA PHE A 413 11.95 3.62 19.23
C PHE A 413 13.37 3.87 18.72
N ALA A 414 13.52 4.64 17.66
CA ALA A 414 14.82 4.99 17.10
C ALA A 414 15.70 5.72 18.14
N ARG A 415 15.13 6.70 18.85
CA ARG A 415 15.81 7.44 19.92
C ARG A 415 16.31 6.53 21.05
N ARG A 416 15.46 5.59 21.50
CA ARG A 416 15.78 4.63 22.58
C ARG A 416 16.97 3.73 22.22
N HIS A 417 17.06 3.34 20.98
CA HIS A 417 18.12 2.42 20.49
C HIS A 417 19.27 3.14 19.78
N HIS A 418 19.32 4.46 19.83
CA HIS A 418 20.34 5.30 19.15
C HIS A 418 20.43 5.01 17.64
N LEU A 419 19.29 4.69 17.01
CA LEU A 419 19.18 4.42 15.58
C LEU A 419 18.93 5.71 14.79
N PRO A 420 19.42 5.79 13.55
CA PRO A 420 19.02 6.86 12.63
C PRO A 420 17.51 6.86 12.41
N PHE A 421 16.94 8.07 12.41
CA PHE A 421 15.53 8.28 12.14
C PHE A 421 15.35 9.28 11.00
N ILE A 422 14.60 8.88 9.95
CA ILE A 422 14.24 9.75 8.84
C ILE A 422 12.78 10.18 9.03
N ASP A 423 12.57 11.45 9.37
CA ASP A 423 11.22 12.00 9.54
C ASP A 423 10.60 12.39 8.18
N LEU A 424 10.31 11.39 7.37
CA LEU A 424 9.72 11.55 6.06
C LEU A 424 8.32 12.18 6.14
N ALA A 425 7.48 11.71 7.07
CA ALA A 425 6.11 12.19 7.22
C ALA A 425 6.03 13.69 7.56
N ALA A 426 6.95 14.20 8.37
CA ALA A 426 7.00 15.64 8.68
C ALA A 426 7.38 16.50 7.47
N ARG A 427 8.21 15.95 6.58
CA ARG A 427 8.75 16.67 5.41
C ARG A 427 7.92 16.48 4.14
N PHE A 428 7.13 15.41 4.06
CA PHE A 428 6.28 15.16 2.91
C PHE A 428 5.08 16.12 2.93
N PRO A 429 4.73 16.76 1.80
CA PRO A 429 3.70 17.79 1.78
C PRO A 429 2.31 17.26 2.13
N ALA A 430 1.51 18.10 2.80
CA ALA A 430 0.12 17.84 3.13
C ALA A 430 -0.80 18.20 1.95
N ASP A 431 -0.63 17.53 0.81
CA ASP A 431 -1.39 17.78 -0.40
C ASP A 431 -1.94 16.46 -0.96
N SER A 432 -3.25 16.36 -1.05
CA SER A 432 -3.94 15.14 -1.50
C SER A 432 -3.71 14.83 -2.98
N ASN A 433 -3.28 15.80 -3.79
CA ASN A 433 -2.95 15.56 -5.20
C ASN A 433 -1.68 14.71 -5.37
N LEU A 434 -0.89 14.56 -4.31
CA LEU A 434 0.30 13.70 -4.30
C LEU A 434 -0.02 12.22 -4.07
N PHE A 435 -1.28 11.87 -3.78
CA PHE A 435 -1.70 10.53 -3.41
C PHE A 435 -2.65 9.92 -4.44
N ASP A 436 -2.58 8.60 -4.59
CA ASP A 436 -3.56 7.79 -5.30
C ASP A 436 -4.67 7.27 -4.37
N ASP A 437 -4.34 7.06 -3.10
CA ASP A 437 -5.26 6.67 -2.03
C ASP A 437 -4.77 7.20 -0.67
N ALA A 438 -5.21 6.59 0.42
CA ALA A 438 -4.90 7.05 1.78
C ALA A 438 -3.41 6.96 2.17
N ILE A 439 -2.63 6.13 1.48
CA ILE A 439 -1.24 5.79 1.82
C ILE A 439 -0.31 5.66 0.61
N HIS A 440 -0.87 5.37 -0.58
CA HIS A 440 -0.06 5.23 -1.77
C HIS A 440 0.10 6.58 -2.47
N VAL A 441 1.34 6.94 -2.69
CA VAL A 441 1.68 8.16 -3.42
C VAL A 441 1.72 7.91 -4.93
N ARG A 442 1.47 8.95 -5.74
CA ARG A 442 1.61 8.91 -7.19
C ARG A 442 3.06 8.72 -7.60
N TYR A 443 3.30 8.37 -8.86
CA TYR A 443 4.65 8.15 -9.38
C TYR A 443 5.58 9.36 -9.17
N SER A 444 5.15 10.54 -9.56
CA SER A 444 5.91 11.78 -9.33
C SER A 444 6.15 12.07 -7.85
N SER A 445 5.19 11.71 -7.02
CA SER A 445 5.29 11.86 -5.56
C SER A 445 6.18 10.79 -4.93
N SER A 446 6.27 9.60 -5.53
CA SER A 446 7.25 8.58 -5.17
C SER A 446 8.68 9.07 -5.43
N ARG A 447 8.91 9.81 -6.53
CA ARG A 447 10.17 10.50 -6.79
C ARG A 447 10.46 11.58 -5.73
N LEU A 448 9.45 12.36 -5.34
CA LEU A 448 9.59 13.35 -4.25
C LEU A 448 9.93 12.67 -2.91
N GLN A 449 9.27 11.57 -2.60
CA GLN A 449 9.60 10.75 -1.43
C GLN A 449 11.06 10.29 -1.47
N ALA A 450 11.49 9.76 -2.61
CA ALA A 450 12.89 9.37 -2.84
C ALA A 450 13.85 10.53 -2.62
N TRP A 451 13.52 11.72 -3.12
CA TRP A 451 14.37 12.91 -2.99
C TRP A 451 14.57 13.34 -1.55
N ILE A 452 13.50 13.31 -0.75
CA ILE A 452 13.55 13.62 0.68
C ILE A 452 14.42 12.60 1.43
N VAL A 453 14.19 11.31 1.21
CA VAL A 453 14.93 10.23 1.87
C VAL A 453 16.41 10.24 1.46
N PHE A 454 16.69 10.50 0.18
CA PHE A 454 18.07 10.59 -0.33
C PHE A 454 18.91 11.63 0.41
N GLN A 455 18.35 12.82 0.72
CA GLN A 455 19.11 13.87 1.43
C GLN A 455 19.54 13.40 2.83
N ASP A 456 18.68 12.70 3.55
CA ASP A 456 19.01 12.18 4.88
C ASP A 456 19.99 10.99 4.81
N LEU A 457 19.82 10.10 3.84
CA LEU A 457 20.76 8.99 3.63
C LEU A 457 22.15 9.49 3.21
N ALA A 458 22.23 10.49 2.33
CA ALA A 458 23.51 11.09 1.93
C ALA A 458 24.26 11.67 3.14
N ARG A 459 23.54 12.35 4.04
CA ARG A 459 24.12 12.87 5.29
C ARG A 459 24.57 11.73 6.21
N LEU A 460 23.71 10.74 6.47
CA LEU A 460 24.02 9.58 7.32
C LEU A 460 25.25 8.82 6.78
N VAL A 461 25.28 8.55 5.48
CA VAL A 461 26.42 7.86 4.85
C VAL A 461 27.70 8.69 4.98
N THR A 462 27.64 10.01 4.83
CA THR A 462 28.80 10.89 5.03
C THR A 462 29.37 10.73 6.44
N GLU A 463 28.52 10.78 7.46
CA GLU A 463 28.91 10.60 8.85
C GLU A 463 29.55 9.23 9.11
N ARG A 464 28.96 8.16 8.58
CA ARG A 464 29.41 6.78 8.76
C ARG A 464 30.73 6.51 8.01
N VAL A 465 30.89 7.04 6.80
CA VAL A 465 32.15 6.97 6.04
C VAL A 465 33.27 7.74 6.73
N ALA A 466 32.97 8.96 7.22
CA ALA A 466 33.95 9.77 7.96
C ALA A 466 34.39 9.10 9.27
N ALA A 467 33.49 8.36 9.93
CA ALA A 467 33.78 7.57 11.11
C ALA A 467 34.49 6.24 10.80
N GLY A 468 34.72 5.91 9.53
CA GLY A 468 35.31 4.64 9.11
C GLY A 468 34.40 3.41 9.36
N SER A 469 33.12 3.63 9.56
CA SER A 469 32.15 2.56 9.83
C SER A 469 31.44 2.06 8.57
N LEU A 470 31.59 2.69 7.41
CA LEU A 470 31.10 2.23 6.11
C LEU A 470 32.18 2.37 5.03
N PRO A 471 32.17 1.44 4.02
CA PRO A 471 31.42 0.19 3.96
C PRO A 471 31.95 -0.89 4.90
N HIS A 472 31.07 -1.79 5.35
CA HIS A 472 31.51 -2.99 6.06
C HIS A 472 32.01 -4.06 5.08
N PRO A 473 33.15 -4.72 5.33
CA PRO A 473 33.46 -5.96 4.63
C PRO A 473 32.45 -7.05 5.02
N MET A 474 32.13 -7.94 4.08
CA MET A 474 31.31 -9.11 4.43
C MET A 474 32.01 -9.98 5.46
N ILE A 475 31.24 -10.40 6.47
CA ILE A 475 31.70 -11.28 7.53
C ILE A 475 31.64 -12.76 7.06
N HIS A 476 30.58 -13.08 6.28
CA HIS A 476 30.28 -14.42 5.81
C HIS A 476 30.15 -14.49 4.29
N PRO A 477 31.23 -14.38 3.51
CA PRO A 477 31.15 -14.51 2.05
C PRO A 477 30.55 -15.87 1.66
N ARG A 478 29.68 -15.87 0.64
CA ARG A 478 28.89 -17.04 0.23
C ARG A 478 29.37 -17.57 -1.11
N SER A 479 29.38 -18.89 -1.24
CA SER A 479 29.69 -19.59 -2.50
C SER A 479 28.40 -19.86 -3.33
N GLN A 480 27.26 -19.83 -2.69
CA GLN A 480 25.96 -20.12 -3.33
C GLN A 480 24.92 -19.07 -2.97
N HIS A 481 24.00 -18.81 -3.87
CA HIS A 481 22.82 -18.00 -3.56
C HIS A 481 22.13 -18.56 -2.31
N PRO A 482 21.66 -17.69 -1.41
CA PRO A 482 20.78 -18.13 -0.35
C PRO A 482 19.67 -18.98 -0.96
N ALA A 483 19.36 -20.11 -0.35
CA ALA A 483 18.28 -20.98 -0.81
C ALA A 483 16.93 -20.29 -0.52
N PHE A 484 16.60 -19.33 -1.37
CA PHE A 484 15.26 -18.77 -1.38
C PHE A 484 14.43 -19.65 -2.29
N ASP A 485 13.46 -20.33 -1.74
CA ASP A 485 12.49 -21.03 -2.56
C ASP A 485 11.81 -20.05 -3.50
N GLN A 486 11.73 -20.41 -4.75
CA GLN A 486 11.08 -19.57 -5.76
C GLN A 486 9.67 -20.09 -6.02
N PRO A 487 8.70 -19.20 -6.12
CA PRO A 487 7.37 -19.61 -6.54
C PRO A 487 7.42 -20.20 -7.95
N SER A 488 6.75 -21.32 -8.13
CA SER A 488 6.57 -21.95 -9.45
C SER A 488 5.35 -21.35 -10.13
N PRO A 489 5.47 -20.77 -11.33
CA PRO A 489 4.32 -20.25 -12.04
C PRO A 489 3.46 -21.39 -12.59
N ARG A 490 2.15 -21.27 -12.44
CA ARG A 490 1.16 -22.19 -13.00
C ARG A 490 0.06 -21.46 -13.72
N HIS A 491 -0.43 -22.05 -14.78
CA HIS A 491 -1.69 -21.68 -15.40
C HIS A 491 -2.85 -22.32 -14.65
N VAL A 492 -3.84 -21.51 -14.28
CA VAL A 492 -5.05 -21.97 -13.60
C VAL A 492 -6.25 -21.44 -14.37
N THR A 493 -7.14 -22.32 -14.82
CA THR A 493 -8.35 -21.91 -15.54
C THR A 493 -9.47 -21.56 -14.58
N ARG A 494 -10.37 -20.66 -14.98
CA ARG A 494 -11.59 -20.34 -14.22
C ARG A 494 -12.39 -21.61 -13.96
N ALA A 495 -12.50 -22.50 -14.92
CA ALA A 495 -13.22 -23.78 -14.76
C ALA A 495 -12.61 -24.66 -13.67
N SER A 496 -11.27 -24.75 -13.61
CA SER A 496 -10.59 -25.54 -12.57
C SER A 496 -10.77 -24.94 -11.17
N ILE A 497 -10.80 -23.63 -11.07
CA ILE A 497 -11.05 -22.94 -9.81
C ILE A 497 -12.50 -23.16 -9.35
N LEU A 498 -13.47 -22.96 -10.22
CA LEU A 498 -14.88 -23.21 -9.90
C LEU A 498 -15.15 -24.66 -9.48
N ALA A 499 -14.47 -25.62 -10.12
CA ALA A 499 -14.54 -27.03 -9.73
C ALA A 499 -13.95 -27.28 -8.34
N SER A 500 -12.93 -26.52 -7.92
CA SER A 500 -12.39 -26.61 -6.55
C SER A 500 -13.30 -25.97 -5.52
N CYS A 501 -14.06 -24.95 -5.89
CA CYS A 501 -15.01 -24.26 -5.02
C CYS A 501 -16.31 -25.06 -4.76
N ALA A 502 -16.60 -26.03 -5.61
CA ALA A 502 -17.80 -26.88 -5.47
C ALA A 502 -17.61 -28.07 -4.51
N ARG A 503 -16.39 -28.27 -4.04
CA ARG A 503 -16.04 -29.31 -3.05
C ARG A 503 -16.06 -28.74 -1.65
#